data_5788c19493f945b7b54347120d92c4a5
#
_entry.id   5788c19493f945b7b54347120d92c4a5
#
_cell.length_a   1.000
_cell.length_b   1.000
_cell.length_c   1.000
_cell.angle_alpha   90.00
_cell.angle_beta   90.00
_cell.angle_gamma   90.00
#
_symmetry.space_group_name_H-M   'P 1'
#
loop_
_entity.id
_entity.type
_entity.pdbx_description
1 polymer ?
#
loop_
_entity_poly.entity_id
_entity_poly.type
_entity_poly.pdbx_seq_one_letter_code
_entity_poly.pdbx_strand_id
1 'polypeptide(L)'
;MVTDQTQIYIVGGGIAGLSAAVFAIRDGGVAGENIHIFEELEVLGGALDAKWERKDHYSMRGARLINEKAYQCYFDMLSAIPCLAEQEEIEKGKIKVKDLGSYRP
;
A
#
# COMPACT_ATOMS: atom_id res chain seq x y z
N MET A 1 -5.53 22.34 9.19
CA MET A 1 -4.07 22.17 9.01
C MET A 1 -3.64 20.85 9.66
N VAL A 2 -2.81 20.07 8.98
CA VAL A 2 -2.26 18.85 9.54
C VAL A 2 -1.23 19.19 10.60
N THR A 3 -1.33 18.51 11.76
CA THR A 3 -0.40 18.64 12.88
C THR A 3 0.04 17.24 13.33
N ASP A 4 0.99 17.15 14.23
CA ASP A 4 1.43 15.88 14.85
C ASP A 4 0.31 15.17 15.62
N GLN A 5 -0.76 15.91 15.96
CA GLN A 5 -1.94 15.38 16.65
C GLN A 5 -3.05 14.93 15.69
N THR A 6 -2.90 15.16 14.39
CA THR A 6 -3.92 14.79 13.41
C THR A 6 -4.05 13.26 13.33
N GLN A 7 -5.26 12.77 13.55
CA GLN A 7 -5.60 11.35 13.44
C GLN A 7 -6.51 11.15 12.23
N ILE A 8 -6.26 10.12 11.44
CA ILE A 8 -7.10 9.74 10.30
C ILE A 8 -7.67 8.34 10.52
N TYR A 9 -8.98 8.23 10.36
CA TYR A 9 -9.70 6.97 10.45
C TYR A 9 -10.29 6.65 9.09
N ILE A 10 -9.89 5.50 8.53
CA ILE A 10 -10.34 5.03 7.21
C ILE A 10 -11.18 3.79 7.40
N VAL A 11 -12.39 3.80 6.91
CA VAL A 11 -13.28 2.63 6.92
C VAL A 11 -13.21 1.94 5.56
N GLY A 12 -12.73 0.72 5.56
CA GLY A 12 -12.50 -0.09 4.37
C GLY A 12 -11.02 -0.12 3.95
N GLY A 13 -10.47 -1.32 3.91
CA GLY A 13 -9.07 -1.61 3.55
C GLY A 13 -8.90 -2.07 2.10
N GLY A 14 -9.79 -1.66 1.20
CA GLY A 14 -9.64 -1.84 -0.24
C GLY A 14 -8.66 -0.84 -0.84
N ILE A 15 -8.53 -0.86 -2.17
CA ILE A 15 -7.57 0.00 -2.87
C ILE A 15 -7.80 1.50 -2.59
N ALA A 16 -9.04 1.92 -2.45
CA ALA A 16 -9.36 3.32 -2.15
C ALA A 16 -8.85 3.74 -0.77
N GLY A 17 -9.13 2.94 0.26
CA GLY A 17 -8.68 3.21 1.63
C GLY A 17 -7.16 3.15 1.77
N LEU A 18 -6.54 2.15 1.16
CA LEU A 18 -5.08 2.01 1.16
C LEU A 18 -4.40 3.18 0.42
N SER A 19 -4.95 3.58 -0.72
CA SER A 19 -4.45 4.75 -1.48
C SER A 19 -4.58 6.03 -0.66
N ALA A 20 -5.71 6.24 0.00
CA ALA A 20 -5.92 7.40 0.87
C ALA A 20 -4.86 7.48 1.97
N ALA A 21 -4.53 6.34 2.59
CA ALA A 21 -3.48 6.28 3.60
C ALA A 21 -2.10 6.65 3.02
N VAL A 22 -1.73 6.08 1.87
CA VAL A 22 -0.44 6.38 1.22
C VAL A 22 -0.32 7.86 0.87
N PHE A 23 -1.35 8.44 0.26
CA PHE A 23 -1.33 9.85 -0.10
C PHE A 23 -1.37 10.78 1.12
N ALA A 24 -2.07 10.40 2.20
CA ALA A 24 -2.07 11.16 3.44
C ALA A 24 -0.66 11.23 4.06
N ILE A 25 0.09 10.14 4.01
CA ILE A 25 1.47 10.10 4.48
C ILE A 25 2.39 10.92 3.56
N ARG A 26 2.42 10.55 2.28
CA ARG A 26 3.37 11.09 1.30
C ARG A 26 3.15 12.57 1.01
N ASP A 27 1.90 12.94 0.74
CA ASP A 27 1.54 14.28 0.27
C ASP A 27 0.90 15.14 1.36
N GLY A 28 0.19 14.51 2.30
CA GLY A 28 -0.48 15.19 3.40
C GLY A 28 0.40 15.42 4.62
N GLY A 29 1.53 14.75 4.72
CA GLY A 29 2.44 14.90 5.87
C GLY A 29 1.92 14.32 7.18
N VAL A 30 0.93 13.41 7.12
CA VAL A 30 0.41 12.72 8.30
C VAL A 30 1.34 11.58 8.68
N ALA A 31 1.68 11.46 9.95
CA ALA A 31 2.46 10.33 10.43
C ALA A 31 1.68 9.02 10.25
N GLY A 32 2.33 7.97 9.75
CA GLY A 32 1.67 6.69 9.47
C GLY A 32 1.04 6.06 10.71
N GLU A 33 1.64 6.26 11.88
CA GLU A 33 1.12 5.81 13.18
C GLU A 33 -0.21 6.47 13.58
N ASN A 34 -0.54 7.60 12.96
CA ASN A 34 -1.78 8.33 13.17
C ASN A 34 -2.89 7.96 12.16
N ILE A 35 -2.64 6.96 11.31
CA ILE A 35 -3.62 6.49 10.33
C ILE A 35 -4.13 5.11 10.75
N HIS A 36 -5.43 5.01 10.91
CA HIS A 36 -6.12 3.82 11.37
C HIS A 36 -7.07 3.32 10.30
N ILE A 37 -6.82 2.11 9.80
CA ILE A 37 -7.65 1.48 8.77
C ILE A 37 -8.48 0.38 9.41
N PHE A 38 -9.78 0.45 9.25
CA PHE A 38 -10.73 -0.54 9.73
C PHE A 38 -11.23 -1.37 8.56
N GLU A 39 -10.95 -2.67 8.61
CA GLU A 39 -11.36 -3.63 7.60
C GLU A 39 -12.16 -4.75 8.24
N GLU A 40 -13.32 -5.07 7.68
CA GLU A 40 -14.21 -6.14 8.14
C GLU A 40 -13.60 -7.54 7.92
N LEU A 41 -12.87 -7.71 6.82
CA LEU A 41 -12.26 -8.98 6.44
C LEU A 41 -10.85 -9.13 7.04
N GLU A 42 -10.40 -10.36 7.18
CA GLU A 42 -9.06 -10.67 7.67
C GLU A 42 -7.94 -10.25 6.70
N VAL A 43 -8.27 -10.05 5.42
CA VAL A 43 -7.33 -9.70 4.36
C VAL A 43 -7.65 -8.32 3.81
N LEU A 44 -6.63 -7.47 3.72
CA LEU A 44 -6.71 -6.17 3.06
C LEU A 44 -6.69 -6.33 1.53
N GLY A 45 -7.17 -5.33 0.82
CA GLY A 45 -7.14 -5.28 -0.63
C GLY A 45 -8.52 -5.22 -1.30
N GLY A 46 -9.59 -5.58 -0.58
CA GLY A 46 -10.96 -5.54 -1.12
C GLY A 46 -11.11 -6.43 -2.34
N ALA A 47 -11.68 -5.89 -3.43
CA ALA A 47 -11.87 -6.63 -4.68
C ALA A 47 -10.56 -7.00 -5.40
N LEU A 48 -9.45 -6.38 -5.02
CA LEU A 48 -8.11 -6.65 -5.56
C LEU A 48 -7.27 -7.53 -4.63
N ASP A 49 -7.86 -8.10 -3.59
CA ASP A 49 -7.13 -8.91 -2.64
C ASP A 49 -6.52 -10.17 -3.29
N ALA A 50 -5.46 -10.64 -2.68
CA ALA A 50 -4.84 -11.90 -3.03
C ALA A 50 -4.55 -12.68 -1.76
N LYS A 51 -4.78 -13.98 -1.80
CA LYS A 51 -4.51 -14.88 -0.70
C LYS A 51 -3.23 -15.66 -0.97
N TRP A 52 -2.35 -15.66 -0.02
CA TRP A 52 -1.18 -16.52 -0.03
C TRP A 52 -1.60 -17.97 0.26
N GLU A 53 -1.48 -18.84 -0.70
CA GLU A 53 -1.87 -20.26 -0.52
C GLU A 53 -0.69 -21.19 -0.38
N ARG A 54 0.40 -20.88 -1.06
CA ARG A 54 1.65 -21.64 -1.00
C ARG A 54 2.83 -20.67 -1.05
N LYS A 55 4.00 -21.20 -0.74
CA LYS A 55 5.25 -20.47 -0.67
C LYS A 55 5.62 -19.68 -1.94
N ASP A 56 5.01 -19.99 -3.06
CA ASP A 56 5.37 -19.51 -4.39
C ASP A 56 4.21 -18.94 -5.22
N HIS A 57 2.99 -18.91 -4.68
CA HIS A 57 1.88 -18.31 -5.42
C HIS A 57 0.73 -17.77 -4.57
N TYR A 58 0.00 -16.86 -5.20
CA TYR A 58 -1.20 -16.25 -4.67
C TYR A 58 -2.42 -16.67 -5.48
N SER A 59 -3.54 -16.87 -4.82
CA SER A 59 -4.84 -16.88 -5.48
C SER A 59 -5.44 -15.49 -5.44
N MET A 60 -6.07 -15.08 -6.53
CA MET A 60 -6.72 -13.79 -6.69
C MET A 60 -8.22 -13.98 -6.95
N ARG A 61 -9.04 -12.98 -6.59
CA ARG A 61 -10.48 -13.01 -6.87
C ARG A 61 -10.82 -13.04 -8.36
N GLY A 62 -9.95 -12.50 -9.19
CA GLY A 62 -10.13 -12.49 -10.64
C GLY A 62 -9.13 -11.60 -11.34
N ALA A 63 -9.06 -11.74 -12.67
CA ALA A 63 -8.21 -10.90 -13.48
C ALA A 63 -8.72 -9.46 -13.50
N ARG A 64 -7.78 -8.51 -13.54
CA ARG A 64 -8.04 -7.08 -13.71
C ARG A 64 -7.20 -6.54 -14.86
N LEU A 65 -7.87 -5.82 -15.74
CA LEU A 65 -7.19 -5.08 -16.80
C LEU A 65 -6.98 -3.65 -16.33
N ILE A 66 -5.72 -3.26 -16.22
CA ILE A 66 -5.32 -1.95 -15.72
C ILE A 66 -4.59 -1.22 -16.85
N ASN A 67 -5.03 0.01 -17.14
CA ASN A 67 -4.50 0.85 -18.19
C ASN A 67 -3.77 2.05 -17.56
N GLU A 68 -2.51 2.26 -17.90
CA GLU A 68 -1.67 3.31 -17.32
C GLU A 68 -2.28 4.72 -17.48
N LYS A 69 -2.90 4.99 -18.61
CA LYS A 69 -3.50 6.32 -18.87
C LYS A 69 -4.74 6.59 -18.02
N ALA A 70 -5.51 5.55 -17.71
CA ALA A 70 -6.75 5.67 -16.93
C ALA A 70 -6.50 5.59 -15.42
N TYR A 71 -5.46 4.86 -15.00
CA TYR A 71 -5.19 4.56 -13.60
C TYR A 71 -3.92 5.25 -13.07
N GLN A 72 -3.75 6.53 -13.40
CA GLN A 72 -2.54 7.29 -13.06
C GLN A 72 -2.25 7.33 -11.56
N CYS A 73 -3.27 7.60 -10.75
CA CYS A 73 -3.10 7.64 -9.28
C CYS A 73 -2.71 6.26 -8.71
N TYR A 74 -3.22 5.19 -9.28
CA TYR A 74 -2.87 3.82 -8.88
C TYR A 74 -1.38 3.54 -9.09
N PHE A 75 -0.86 3.83 -10.28
CA PHE A 75 0.55 3.64 -10.59
C PHE A 75 1.46 4.60 -9.80
N ASP A 76 1.02 5.84 -9.60
CA ASP A 76 1.74 6.80 -8.77
C ASP A 76 1.85 6.32 -7.31
N MET A 77 0.76 5.80 -6.76
CA MET A 77 0.76 5.19 -5.43
C MET A 77 1.72 4.01 -5.35
N LEU A 78 1.63 3.06 -6.29
CA LEU A 78 2.49 1.88 -6.29
C LEU A 78 3.98 2.24 -6.42
N SER A 79 4.30 3.30 -7.17
CA SER A 79 5.67 3.77 -7.31
C SER A 79 6.30 4.28 -6.01
N ALA A 80 5.46 4.64 -5.04
CA ALA A 80 5.89 5.10 -3.72
C ALA A 80 6.07 3.96 -2.70
N ILE A 81 5.61 2.74 -3.03
CA ILE A 81 5.65 1.59 -2.12
C ILE A 81 6.88 0.73 -2.42
N PRO A 82 7.72 0.44 -1.42
CA PRO A 82 8.88 -0.44 -1.58
C PRO A 82 8.47 -1.88 -1.91
N CYS A 83 9.30 -2.58 -2.67
CA CYS A 83 9.11 -3.99 -2.97
C CYS A 83 9.27 -4.87 -1.71
N LEU A 84 8.42 -5.88 -1.58
CA LEU A 84 8.40 -6.74 -0.39
C LEU A 84 9.72 -7.49 -0.17
N ALA A 85 10.34 -7.97 -1.23
CA ALA A 85 11.63 -8.68 -1.14
C ALA A 85 12.75 -7.81 -0.56
N GLU A 86 12.72 -6.51 -0.85
CA GLU A 86 13.69 -5.55 -0.33
C GLU A 86 13.40 -5.19 1.13
N GLN A 87 12.14 -5.28 1.57
CA GLN A 87 11.77 -5.04 2.96
C GLN A 87 12.41 -6.04 3.91
N GLU A 88 12.49 -7.31 3.53
CA GLU A 88 13.17 -8.33 4.33
C GLU A 88 14.66 -8.01 4.53
N GLU A 89 15.30 -7.43 3.55
CA GLU A 89 16.71 -7.02 3.64
C GLU A 89 16.91 -5.78 4.50
N ILE A 90 15.91 -4.91 4.58
CA ILE A 90 15.93 -3.76 5.51
C ILE A 90 15.87 -4.25 6.95
N GLU A 91 14.96 -5.16 7.26
CA GLU A 91 14.82 -5.72 8.60
C GLU A 91 16.10 -6.43 9.06
N LYS A 92 16.86 -7.00 8.11
CA LYS A 92 18.19 -7.58 8.35
C LYS A 92 19.32 -6.55 8.38
N GLY A 93 19.02 -5.27 8.17
CA GLY A 93 20.02 -4.17 8.18
C GLY A 93 20.93 -4.10 6.96
N LYS A 94 20.58 -4.81 5.86
CA LYS A 94 21.40 -4.86 4.64
C LYS A 94 21.16 -3.69 3.69
N ILE A 95 19.90 -3.19 3.61
CA ILE A 95 19.48 -2.12 2.71
C ILE A 95 18.79 -1.03 3.52
N LYS A 96 19.06 0.23 3.19
CA LYS A 96 18.38 1.38 3.78
C LYS A 96 17.07 1.66 3.01
N VAL A 97 16.03 2.11 3.72
CA VAL A 97 14.72 2.44 3.13
C VAL A 97 14.85 3.37 1.91
N LYS A 98 15.73 4.36 1.96
CA LYS A 98 15.96 5.30 0.85
C LYS A 98 16.50 4.68 -0.43
N ASP A 99 17.11 3.49 -0.34
CA ASP A 99 17.75 2.79 -1.46
C ASP A 99 16.82 1.73 -2.09
N LEU A 100 15.56 1.66 -1.63
CA LEU A 100 14.59 0.68 -2.10
C LEU A 100 14.09 0.98 -3.50
N GLY A 101 13.97 -0.08 -4.27
CA GLY A 101 13.15 -0.09 -5.46
C GLY A 101 11.65 0.01 -5.13
N SER A 102 10.89 0.46 -6.09
CA SER A 102 9.43 0.49 -6.01
C SER A 102 8.84 -0.07 -7.29
N TYR A 103 7.54 -0.39 -7.27
CA TYR A 103 6.86 -0.80 -8.49
C TYR A 103 6.96 0.30 -9.55
N ARG A 104 7.36 -0.10 -10.76
CA ARG A 104 7.33 0.74 -11.96
C ARG A 104 6.70 -0.05 -13.10
N PRO A 105 5.73 0.51 -13.79
CA PRO A 105 5.15 -0.15 -14.96
C PRO A 105 6.16 -0.34 -16.07
#